data_bf3269cc92047bec23bb98caddf6b2b1
#
_entry.id   bf3269cc92047bec23bb98caddf6b2b1
#
_cell.length_a   1.000
_cell.length_b   1.000
_cell.length_c   1.000
_cell.angle_alpha   90.00
_cell.angle_beta   90.00
_cell.angle_gamma   90.00
#
_symmetry.space_group_name_H-M   'P 1'
#
loop_
_entity.id
_entity.type
_entity.pdbx_description
1 polymer ?
#
loop_
_entity_poly.entity_id
_entity_poly.type
_entity_poly.pdbx_seq_one_letter_code
_entity_poly.pdbx_strand_id
1 'polypeptide(L)'
;MQAIYTRTFRVKDDMLGKAMEIGQGLAKVRKKYYPKHQVYFSFQIGGDPRTIRETLIGTMFEDDNFKADQKMSADKKYQNLQKQLKKVAVEGTIQDEIRYIFSE
;
A
#
# COMPACT_ATOMS: atom_id res chain seq x y z
N MET A 1 -2.20 20.49 1.03
CA MET A 1 -2.59 19.78 2.27
C MET A 1 -2.12 18.33 2.18
N GLN A 2 -1.49 17.84 3.23
CA GLN A 2 -1.04 16.44 3.28
C GLN A 2 -2.18 15.53 3.73
N ALA A 3 -2.14 14.30 3.23
CA ALA A 3 -3.10 13.27 3.57
C ALA A 3 -2.39 11.98 3.98
N ILE A 4 -3.12 11.16 4.70
CA ILE A 4 -2.71 9.79 5.02
C ILE A 4 -3.68 8.86 4.32
N TYR A 5 -3.17 8.05 3.40
CA TYR A 5 -3.92 6.97 2.79
C TYR A 5 -3.49 5.66 3.40
N THR A 6 -4.46 4.85 3.81
CA THR A 6 -4.17 3.50 4.29
C THR A 6 -5.04 2.48 3.56
N ARG A 7 -4.43 1.33 3.27
CA ARG A 7 -5.13 0.13 2.82
C ARG A 7 -4.78 -0.99 3.78
N THR A 8 -5.81 -1.55 4.40
CA THR A 8 -5.66 -2.65 5.35
C THR A 8 -6.30 -3.89 4.76
N PHE A 9 -5.66 -5.05 4.93
CA PHE A 9 -6.22 -6.32 4.49
C PHE A 9 -5.70 -7.45 5.37
N ARG A 10 -6.46 -8.54 5.40
CA ARG A 10 -6.09 -9.74 6.13
C ARG A 10 -5.37 -10.71 5.20
N VAL A 11 -4.36 -11.38 5.73
CA VAL A 11 -3.54 -12.34 4.99
C VAL A 11 -4.03 -13.76 5.27
N LYS A 12 -4.01 -14.60 4.26
CA LYS A 12 -4.35 -16.03 4.40
C LYS A 12 -3.39 -16.71 5.37
N ASP A 13 -3.84 -17.81 5.97
CA ASP A 13 -3.02 -18.60 6.89
C ASP A 13 -1.71 -19.02 6.22
N ASP A 14 -0.62 -18.93 6.97
CA ASP A 14 0.75 -19.30 6.54
C ASP A 14 1.31 -18.46 5.40
N MET A 15 0.67 -17.32 5.08
CA MET A 15 1.10 -16.45 3.98
C MET A 15 1.69 -15.11 4.43
N LEU A 16 1.86 -14.90 5.74
CA LEU A 16 2.36 -13.60 6.25
C LEU A 16 3.76 -13.26 5.70
N GLY A 17 4.67 -14.23 5.72
CA GLY A 17 6.04 -14.01 5.19
C GLY A 17 6.02 -13.63 3.72
N LYS A 18 5.20 -14.32 2.91
CA LYS A 18 5.05 -14.00 1.49
C LYS A 18 4.43 -12.62 1.28
N ALA A 19 3.41 -12.29 2.07
CA ALA A 19 2.77 -10.97 2.01
C ALA A 19 3.76 -9.85 2.38
N MET A 20 4.63 -10.08 3.34
CA MET A 20 5.67 -9.11 3.72
C MET A 20 6.67 -8.88 2.59
N GLU A 21 7.10 -9.93 1.90
CA GLU A 21 7.98 -9.80 0.72
C GLU A 21 7.31 -8.97 -0.38
N ILE A 22 6.05 -9.27 -0.67
CA ILE A 22 5.27 -8.53 -1.67
C ILE A 22 5.14 -7.06 -1.26
N GLY A 23 4.85 -6.79 0.01
CA GLY A 23 4.75 -5.43 0.54
C GLY A 23 6.06 -4.66 0.42
N GLN A 24 7.18 -5.29 0.70
CA GLN A 24 8.50 -4.67 0.51
C GLN A 24 8.74 -4.30 -0.96
N GLY A 25 8.37 -5.18 -1.88
CA GLY A 25 8.46 -4.91 -3.32
C GLY A 25 7.56 -3.76 -3.74
N LEU A 26 6.32 -3.74 -3.28
CA LEU A 26 5.37 -2.65 -3.56
C LEU A 26 5.86 -1.32 -3.01
N ALA A 27 6.44 -1.31 -1.80
CA ALA A 27 6.99 -0.09 -1.21
C ALA A 27 8.11 0.51 -2.09
N LYS A 28 8.97 -0.32 -2.64
CA LYS A 28 10.03 0.13 -3.55
C LYS A 28 9.46 0.74 -4.83
N VAL A 29 8.45 0.10 -5.42
CA VAL A 29 7.80 0.61 -6.63
C VAL A 29 7.12 1.94 -6.33
N ARG A 30 6.38 2.04 -5.22
CA ARG A 30 5.70 3.29 -4.87
C ARG A 30 6.69 4.42 -4.64
N LYS A 31 7.81 4.18 -3.97
CA LYS A 31 8.86 5.20 -3.76
C LYS A 31 9.47 5.69 -5.07
N LYS A 32 9.56 4.82 -6.06
CA LYS A 32 10.06 5.19 -7.40
C LYS A 32 9.15 6.22 -8.06
N TYR A 33 7.83 6.03 -7.97
CA TYR A 33 6.86 6.91 -8.64
C TYR A 33 6.40 8.07 -7.76
N TYR A 34 6.54 7.94 -6.44
CA TYR A 34 6.16 8.97 -5.47
C TYR A 34 7.32 9.28 -4.54
N PRO A 35 8.42 9.88 -5.07
CA PRO A 35 9.62 10.09 -4.27
C PRO A 35 9.43 11.05 -3.11
N LYS A 36 8.39 11.89 -3.14
CA LYS A 36 8.08 12.84 -2.06
C LYS A 36 7.13 12.28 -1.01
N HIS A 37 6.58 11.10 -1.23
CA HIS A 37 5.69 10.46 -0.27
C HIS A 37 6.46 9.57 0.70
N GLN A 38 5.94 9.47 1.92
CA GLN A 38 6.36 8.42 2.84
C GLN A 38 5.51 7.19 2.56
N VAL A 39 6.15 6.03 2.45
CA VAL A 39 5.48 4.77 2.13
C VAL A 39 5.90 3.72 3.13
N TYR A 40 4.93 3.11 3.80
CA TYR A 40 5.17 2.08 4.79
C TYR A 40 4.24 0.89 4.56
N PHE A 41 4.78 -0.32 4.75
CA PHE A 41 3.99 -1.52 4.93
C PHE A 41 4.27 -2.02 6.33
N SER A 42 3.22 -2.35 7.06
CA SER A 42 3.31 -2.79 8.45
C SER A 42 2.37 -3.95 8.72
N PHE A 43 2.67 -4.75 9.72
CA PHE A 43 1.74 -5.77 10.21
C PHE A 43 1.38 -5.47 11.66
N GLN A 44 0.21 -5.93 12.08
CA GLN A 44 -0.32 -5.64 13.40
C GLN A 44 0.33 -6.53 14.46
N ILE A 45 0.81 -5.92 15.53
CA ILE A 45 1.27 -6.63 16.73
C ILE A 45 0.20 -6.37 17.80
N GLY A 46 -0.31 -7.45 18.40
CA GLY A 46 -1.47 -7.35 19.28
C GLY A 46 -2.76 -7.30 18.46
N GLY A 47 -3.74 -8.08 18.80
CA GLY A 47 -4.91 -8.31 17.97
C GLY A 47 -4.61 -9.36 16.90
N ASP A 48 -4.97 -9.10 15.65
CA ASP A 48 -4.76 -10.05 14.55
C ASP A 48 -3.44 -9.75 13.81
N PRO A 49 -2.38 -10.56 14.03
CA PRO A 49 -1.08 -10.32 13.40
C PRO A 49 -1.06 -10.61 11.89
N ARG A 50 -2.14 -11.18 11.34
CA ARG A 50 -2.26 -11.42 9.90
C ARG A 50 -2.81 -10.20 9.15
N THR A 51 -2.98 -9.08 9.84
CA THR A 51 -3.44 -7.84 9.20
C THR A 51 -2.24 -7.01 8.78
N ILE A 52 -2.21 -6.69 7.47
CA ILE A 52 -1.19 -5.82 6.89
C ILE A 52 -1.82 -4.49 6.54
N ARG A 53 -1.06 -3.43 6.74
CA ARG A 53 -1.46 -2.07 6.37
C ARG A 53 -0.40 -1.44 5.47
N GLU A 54 -0.86 -0.96 4.32
CA GLU A 54 -0.10 -0.04 3.49
C GLU A 54 -0.45 1.39 3.91
N THR A 55 0.57 2.22 4.12
CA THR A 55 0.38 3.63 4.52
C THR A 55 1.17 4.53 3.58
N LEU A 56 0.49 5.53 3.00
CA LEU A 56 1.11 6.57 2.20
C LEU A 56 0.81 7.92 2.83
N ILE A 57 1.85 8.74 3.01
CA ILE A 57 1.71 10.09 3.56
C ILE A 57 2.30 11.08 2.58
N GLY A 58 1.50 12.07 2.17
CA GLY A 58 1.95 13.09 1.23
C GLY A 58 0.77 13.88 0.67
N THR A 59 1.05 14.72 -0.32
CA THR A 59 -0.01 15.43 -1.04
C THR A 59 -0.73 14.45 -1.97
N MET A 60 -2.06 14.62 -2.09
CA MET A 60 -2.89 13.74 -2.92
C MET A 60 -3.80 14.57 -3.80
N PHE A 61 -4.30 13.94 -4.86
CA PHE A 61 -5.23 14.56 -5.83
C PHE A 61 -4.65 15.77 -6.58
N GLU A 62 -3.32 15.78 -6.76
CA GLU A 62 -2.63 16.73 -7.61
C GLU A 62 -2.35 16.10 -8.98
N ASP A 63 -2.20 16.94 -10.02
CA ASP A 63 -1.97 16.46 -11.38
C ASP A 63 -0.75 15.55 -11.51
N ASP A 64 0.34 15.89 -10.81
CA ASP A 64 1.55 15.07 -10.83
C ASP A 64 1.31 13.68 -10.23
N ASN A 65 0.44 13.59 -9.22
CA ASN A 65 0.08 12.32 -8.62
C ASN A 65 -0.74 11.45 -9.57
N PHE A 66 -1.65 12.04 -10.34
CA PHE A 66 -2.41 11.30 -11.35
C PHE A 66 -1.50 10.78 -12.46
N LYS A 67 -0.52 11.56 -12.89
CA LYS A 67 0.47 11.12 -13.88
C LYS A 67 1.32 9.98 -13.33
N ALA A 68 1.76 10.09 -12.08
CA ALA A 68 2.53 9.04 -11.42
C ALA A 68 1.72 7.74 -11.30
N ASP A 69 0.43 7.84 -10.95
CA ASP A 69 -0.48 6.69 -10.89
C ASP A 69 -0.57 5.99 -12.24
N GLN A 70 -0.71 6.73 -13.31
CA GLN A 70 -0.79 6.15 -14.66
C GLN A 70 0.49 5.40 -15.01
N LYS A 71 1.65 5.98 -14.74
CA LYS A 71 2.95 5.35 -15.00
C LYS A 71 3.13 4.10 -14.15
N MET A 72 2.80 4.16 -12.87
CA MET A 72 2.93 3.02 -11.97
C MET A 72 2.01 1.88 -12.39
N SER A 73 0.76 2.20 -12.76
CA SER A 73 -0.21 1.19 -13.20
C SER A 73 0.22 0.48 -14.48
N ALA A 74 1.04 1.12 -15.31
CA ALA A 74 1.59 0.52 -16.52
C ALA A 74 2.89 -0.27 -16.27
N ASP A 75 3.46 -0.16 -15.07
CA ASP A 75 4.69 -0.86 -14.72
C ASP A 75 4.41 -2.35 -14.50
N LYS A 76 5.10 -3.21 -15.24
CA LYS A 76 4.88 -4.65 -15.18
C LYS A 76 5.23 -5.25 -13.83
N LYS A 77 6.24 -4.71 -13.17
CA LYS A 77 6.61 -5.16 -11.82
C LYS A 77 5.51 -4.88 -10.83
N TYR A 78 4.92 -3.68 -10.89
CA TYR A 78 3.78 -3.32 -10.07
C TYR A 78 2.59 -4.24 -10.32
N GLN A 79 2.24 -4.47 -11.59
CA GLN A 79 1.14 -5.35 -11.96
C GLN A 79 1.34 -6.77 -11.44
N ASN A 80 2.56 -7.30 -11.56
CA ASN A 80 2.89 -8.63 -11.08
C ASN A 80 2.77 -8.73 -9.55
N LEU A 81 3.26 -7.74 -8.83
CA LEU A 81 3.16 -7.70 -7.37
C LEU A 81 1.70 -7.61 -6.92
N GLN A 82 0.86 -6.84 -7.62
CA GLN A 82 -0.57 -6.77 -7.32
C GLN A 82 -1.26 -8.12 -7.54
N LYS A 83 -0.92 -8.84 -8.59
CA LYS A 83 -1.44 -10.18 -8.82
C LYS A 83 -1.05 -11.15 -7.71
N GLN A 84 0.20 -11.08 -7.26
CA GLN A 84 0.68 -11.91 -6.15
C GLN A 84 -0.04 -11.55 -4.85
N LEU A 85 -0.28 -10.26 -4.62
CA LEU A 85 -1.00 -9.81 -3.42
C LEU A 85 -2.41 -10.39 -3.35
N LYS A 86 -3.13 -10.42 -4.47
CA LYS A 86 -4.48 -11.01 -4.52
C LYS A 86 -4.49 -12.47 -4.12
N LYS A 87 -3.41 -13.21 -4.34
CA LYS A 87 -3.31 -14.62 -3.98
C LYS A 87 -3.11 -14.83 -2.49
N VAL A 88 -2.51 -13.88 -1.79
CA VAL A 88 -2.21 -14.00 -0.36
C VAL A 88 -3.21 -13.28 0.54
N ALA A 89 -3.96 -12.32 0.02
CA ALA A 89 -4.97 -11.59 0.77
C ALA A 89 -6.27 -12.38 0.86
N VAL A 90 -6.94 -12.32 2.01
CA VAL A 90 -8.28 -12.88 2.18
C VAL A 90 -9.26 -11.99 1.43
N GLU A 91 -10.05 -12.57 0.54
CA GLU A 91 -11.03 -11.85 -0.27
C GLU A 91 -12.05 -11.13 0.63
N GLY A 92 -12.37 -9.88 0.25
CA GLY A 92 -13.39 -9.10 0.96
C GLY A 92 -12.88 -8.39 2.22
N THR A 93 -11.58 -8.48 2.53
CA THR A 93 -11.02 -7.85 3.74
C THR A 93 -10.33 -6.52 3.48
N ILE A 94 -10.22 -6.09 2.23
CA ILE A 94 -9.54 -4.84 1.88
C ILE A 94 -10.39 -3.65 2.32
N GLN A 95 -9.78 -2.75 3.12
CA GLN A 95 -10.43 -1.53 3.58
C GLN A 95 -9.49 -0.35 3.32
N ASP A 96 -9.99 0.65 2.61
CA ASP A 96 -9.25 1.87 2.28
C ASP A 96 -9.78 3.05 3.09
N GLU A 97 -8.86 3.92 3.50
CA GLU A 97 -9.20 5.14 4.23
C GLU A 97 -8.26 6.26 3.80
N ILE A 98 -8.79 7.46 3.63
CA ILE A 98 -8.00 8.66 3.38
C ILE A 98 -8.38 9.70 4.43
N ARG A 99 -7.38 10.26 5.11
CA ARG A 99 -7.56 11.33 6.08
C ARG A 99 -6.67 12.51 5.71
N TYR A 100 -7.21 13.71 5.75
CA TYR A 100 -6.42 14.93 5.62
C TYR A 100 -5.85 15.35 6.96
N ILE A 101 -4.58 15.73 6.95
CA ILE A 101 -3.91 16.25 8.16
C ILE A 101 -4.25 17.72 8.27
N PHE A 102 -4.90 18.10 9.37
CA PHE A 102 -5.30 19.51 9.61
C PHE A 102 -4.53 20.17 10.76
N SER A 103 -3.68 19.44 11.45
CA SER A 103 -2.81 19.95 12.52
C SER A 103 -1.40 19.42 12.33
N GLU A 104 -0.43 20.23 12.69
CA GLU A 104 0.98 19.83 12.60
C GLU A 104 1.63 19.79 13.99
#